data_3ef72e945407344a53f81df53ed071a6
#
_entry.id   3ef72e945407344a53f81df53ed071a6
#
_cell.length_a   1.000
_cell.length_b   1.000
_cell.length_c   1.000
_cell.angle_alpha   90.00
_cell.angle_beta   90.00
_cell.angle_gamma   90.00
#
_symmetry.space_group_name_H-M   'P 1'
#
loop_
_entity.id
_entity.type
_entity.pdbx_description
1 polymer ?
#
loop_
_entity_poly.entity_id
_entity_poly.type
_entity_poly.pdbx_seq_one_letter_code
_entity_poly.pdbx_strand_id
1 'polypeptide(L)'
;MLLMLIIAFFGCIVRKDFRHSLIFAFPIIIIIGMYVWLFTLYPVQWGLKKLPFVEQACIREISASDYSNINYRHLKYDGVIEFITDKELDGRQNILRGSYKRNLSYNDFITNDSLAILISYDVVFVKEMNDKFFYKALFISNQPNDNILCDSIYCKIFMIRMFAPIYETNEFAIPTISNGK
;
A
#
# COMPACT_ATOMS: atom_id res chain seq x y z
N MET A 1 20.38 26.94 -8.81
CA MET A 1 19.21 27.74 -9.24
C MET A 1 18.45 28.34 -8.04
N LEU A 2 17.96 27.56 -7.07
CA LEU A 2 17.22 28.06 -5.90
C LEU A 2 17.99 29.11 -5.08
N LEU A 3 19.27 28.89 -4.83
CA LEU A 3 20.12 29.84 -4.08
C LEU A 3 20.21 31.19 -4.78
N MET A 4 20.31 31.24 -6.11
CA MET A 4 20.33 32.49 -6.88
C MET A 4 19.01 33.26 -6.77
N LEU A 5 17.87 32.54 -6.79
CA LEU A 5 16.56 33.15 -6.59
C LEU A 5 16.40 33.75 -5.18
N ILE A 6 16.90 33.05 -4.16
CA ILE A 6 16.89 33.50 -2.78
C ILE A 6 17.75 34.79 -2.63
N ILE A 7 18.95 34.80 -3.19
CA ILE A 7 19.84 35.96 -3.15
C ILE A 7 19.20 37.16 -3.86
N ALA A 8 18.59 36.95 -5.05
CA ALA A 8 17.90 37.99 -5.79
C ALA A 8 16.69 38.54 -5.00
N PHE A 9 15.91 37.67 -4.37
CA PHE A 9 14.78 38.04 -3.52
C PHE A 9 15.20 38.96 -2.35
N PHE A 10 16.23 38.54 -1.60
CA PHE A 10 16.75 39.36 -0.49
C PHE A 10 17.37 40.66 -0.98
N GLY A 11 18.05 40.65 -2.13
CA GLY A 11 18.60 41.84 -2.75
C GLY A 11 17.52 42.89 -3.10
N CYS A 12 16.36 42.45 -3.59
CA CYS A 12 15.21 43.29 -3.87
C CYS A 12 14.57 43.87 -2.58
N ILE A 13 14.48 43.04 -1.51
CA ILE A 13 13.97 43.51 -0.21
C ILE A 13 14.87 44.63 0.35
N VAL A 14 16.19 44.43 0.33
CA VAL A 14 17.16 45.40 0.83
C VAL A 14 17.07 46.72 0.06
N ARG A 15 16.82 46.67 -1.24
CA ARG A 15 16.61 47.85 -2.10
C ARG A 15 15.21 48.45 -2.00
N LYS A 16 14.32 47.93 -1.16
CA LYS A 16 12.91 48.30 -1.00
C LYS A 16 12.10 48.23 -2.30
N ASP A 17 12.51 47.37 -3.24
CA ASP A 17 11.82 47.14 -4.50
C ASP A 17 10.83 46.00 -4.35
N PHE A 18 9.69 46.29 -3.76
CA PHE A 18 8.66 45.30 -3.45
C PHE A 18 8.04 44.63 -4.70
N ARG A 19 8.01 45.32 -5.84
CA ARG A 19 7.44 44.74 -7.07
C ARG A 19 8.31 43.60 -7.60
N HIS A 20 9.62 43.82 -7.67
CA HIS A 20 10.54 42.76 -8.10
C HIS A 20 10.71 41.65 -7.06
N SER A 21 10.62 41.98 -5.75
CA SER A 21 10.67 40.91 -4.73
C SER A 21 9.50 39.91 -4.83
N LEU A 22 8.29 40.37 -5.20
CA LEU A 22 7.14 39.47 -5.45
C LEU A 22 7.38 38.54 -6.63
N ILE A 23 8.02 39.03 -7.70
CA ILE A 23 8.34 38.19 -8.87
C ILE A 23 9.28 37.06 -8.49
N PHE A 24 10.25 37.29 -7.60
CA PHE A 24 11.17 36.26 -7.13
C PHE A 24 10.58 35.38 -6.02
N ALA A 25 9.65 35.89 -5.22
CA ALA A 25 8.96 35.12 -4.17
C ALA A 25 8.11 33.99 -4.75
N PHE A 26 7.41 34.25 -5.86
CA PHE A 26 6.49 33.29 -6.44
C PHE A 26 7.16 31.93 -6.83
N PRO A 27 8.25 31.89 -7.61
CA PRO A 27 8.94 30.64 -7.92
C PRO A 27 9.55 29.98 -6.68
N ILE A 28 9.98 30.72 -5.67
CA ILE A 28 10.49 30.16 -4.41
C ILE A 28 9.35 29.42 -3.67
N ILE A 29 8.18 30.02 -3.56
CA ILE A 29 7.00 29.42 -2.93
C ILE A 29 6.59 28.13 -3.67
N ILE A 30 6.57 28.15 -5.00
CA ILE A 30 6.27 26.96 -5.81
C ILE A 30 7.27 25.84 -5.55
N ILE A 31 8.56 26.15 -5.54
CA ILE A 31 9.62 25.16 -5.30
C ILE A 31 9.48 24.57 -3.89
N ILE A 32 9.29 25.40 -2.87
CA ILE A 32 9.08 24.93 -1.49
C ILE A 32 7.82 24.10 -1.39
N GLY A 33 6.71 24.53 -1.98
CA GLY A 33 5.46 23.78 -2.02
C GLY A 33 5.62 22.40 -2.69
N MET A 34 6.37 22.35 -3.79
CA MET A 34 6.68 21.10 -4.49
C MET A 34 7.55 20.17 -3.64
N TYR A 35 8.55 20.71 -2.91
CA TYR A 35 9.34 19.91 -1.97
C TYR A 35 8.48 19.35 -0.82
N VAL A 36 7.67 20.19 -0.18
CA VAL A 36 6.76 19.75 0.90
C VAL A 36 5.82 18.67 0.37
N TRP A 37 5.27 18.88 -0.82
CA TRP A 37 4.38 17.90 -1.46
C TRP A 37 5.09 16.56 -1.74
N LEU A 38 6.32 16.58 -2.28
CA LEU A 38 7.13 15.37 -2.50
C LEU A 38 7.43 14.65 -1.19
N PHE A 39 7.78 15.35 -0.11
CA PHE A 39 8.01 14.75 1.20
C PHE A 39 6.77 14.05 1.75
N THR A 40 5.58 14.63 1.56
CA THR A 40 4.33 14.02 2.01
C THR A 40 3.91 12.83 1.15
N LEU A 41 4.22 12.84 -0.16
CA LEU A 41 3.88 11.73 -1.07
C LEU A 41 4.84 10.54 -0.96
N TYR A 42 6.12 10.80 -0.68
CA TYR A 42 7.20 9.80 -0.70
C TYR A 42 7.90 9.62 0.67
N PRO A 43 7.14 9.48 1.77
CA PRO A 43 7.75 9.44 3.11
C PRO A 43 8.68 8.23 3.31
N VAL A 44 8.39 7.10 2.66
CA VAL A 44 9.21 5.88 2.74
C VAL A 44 10.56 6.07 2.04
N GLN A 45 10.56 6.65 0.85
CA GLN A 45 11.78 6.86 0.06
C GLN A 45 12.74 7.84 0.73
N TRP A 46 12.19 8.81 1.50
CA TRP A 46 13.00 9.75 2.29
C TRP A 46 13.36 9.24 3.68
N GLY A 47 13.05 7.94 3.98
CA GLY A 47 13.32 7.35 5.29
C GLY A 47 12.46 7.88 6.43
N LEU A 48 11.43 8.69 6.13
CA LEU A 48 10.53 9.28 7.13
C LEU A 48 9.53 8.26 7.69
N LYS A 49 9.27 7.19 6.94
CA LYS A 49 8.36 6.12 7.33
C LYS A 49 8.90 4.77 6.89
N LYS A 50 8.90 3.80 7.80
CA LYS A 50 9.22 2.40 7.48
C LYS A 50 7.96 1.71 6.98
N LEU A 51 8.11 0.82 6.00
CA LEU A 51 7.00 -0.01 5.51
C LEU A 51 6.47 -0.93 6.62
N PRO A 52 5.14 -1.21 6.62
CA PRO A 52 4.57 -2.22 7.50
C PRO A 52 5.14 -3.60 7.17
N PHE A 53 5.37 -4.39 8.21
CA PHE A 53 5.83 -5.77 8.11
C PHE A 53 4.72 -6.70 8.59
N VAL A 54 4.34 -7.68 7.76
CA VAL A 54 3.38 -8.72 8.13
C VAL A 54 4.12 -9.78 8.93
N GLU A 55 3.74 -9.94 10.19
CA GLU A 55 4.39 -10.88 11.13
C GLU A 55 3.73 -12.25 11.12
N GLN A 56 2.41 -12.27 11.03
CA GLN A 56 1.60 -13.49 11.04
C GLN A 56 0.43 -13.34 10.08
N ALA A 57 0.07 -14.45 9.44
CA ALA A 57 -1.13 -14.55 8.62
C ALA A 57 -1.73 -15.96 8.70
N CYS A 58 -3.05 -16.04 8.67
CA CYS A 58 -3.78 -17.30 8.64
C CYS A 58 -5.02 -17.19 7.74
N ILE A 59 -5.43 -18.33 7.19
CA ILE A 59 -6.69 -18.44 6.45
C ILE A 59 -7.74 -19.08 7.37
N ARG A 60 -8.96 -18.59 7.28
CA ARG A 60 -10.14 -19.23 7.89
C ARG A 60 -11.36 -19.14 6.98
N GLU A 61 -12.37 -19.92 7.32
CA GLU A 61 -13.68 -19.85 6.67
C GLU A 61 -14.38 -18.51 6.96
N ILE A 62 -15.27 -18.12 6.05
CA ILE A 62 -16.06 -16.91 6.17
C ILE A 62 -17.19 -17.12 7.17
N SER A 63 -17.38 -16.14 8.05
CA SER A 63 -18.54 -16.03 8.92
C SER A 63 -19.48 -14.92 8.46
N ALA A 64 -20.75 -14.95 8.89
CA ALA A 64 -21.72 -13.91 8.55
C ALA A 64 -21.28 -12.50 9.00
N SER A 65 -20.52 -12.40 10.09
CA SER A 65 -19.99 -11.14 10.61
C SER A 65 -18.90 -10.52 9.72
N ASP A 66 -18.28 -11.29 8.83
CA ASP A 66 -17.22 -10.78 7.97
C ASP A 66 -17.76 -9.86 6.87
N TYR A 67 -19.01 -10.01 6.51
CA TYR A 67 -19.66 -9.18 5.48
C TYR A 67 -20.08 -7.78 5.99
N SER A 68 -19.99 -7.50 7.29
CA SER A 68 -20.54 -6.26 7.87
C SER A 68 -19.84 -4.99 7.39
N ASN A 69 -18.54 -5.04 7.09
CA ASN A 69 -17.70 -3.87 6.79
C ASN A 69 -17.03 -3.93 5.41
N ILE A 70 -17.68 -4.58 4.43
CA ILE A 70 -17.09 -4.79 3.11
C ILE A 70 -17.76 -3.88 2.08
N ASN A 71 -16.95 -3.27 1.21
CA ASN A 71 -17.42 -2.43 0.12
C ASN A 71 -18.01 -3.24 -1.04
N TYR A 72 -17.50 -4.44 -1.29
CA TYR A 72 -17.88 -5.30 -2.44
C TYR A 72 -18.75 -6.49 -2.04
N ARG A 73 -19.88 -6.24 -1.36
CA ARG A 73 -20.79 -7.29 -0.84
C ARG A 73 -21.41 -8.20 -1.91
N HIS A 74 -21.40 -7.79 -3.16
CA HIS A 74 -21.95 -8.56 -4.29
C HIS A 74 -21.00 -9.66 -4.79
N LEU A 75 -19.74 -9.68 -4.35
CA LEU A 75 -18.79 -10.69 -4.72
C LEU A 75 -18.95 -11.92 -3.84
N LYS A 76 -18.78 -13.11 -4.43
CA LYS A 76 -18.70 -14.37 -3.70
C LYS A 76 -17.24 -14.56 -3.29
N TYR A 77 -17.00 -14.55 -1.99
CA TYR A 77 -15.68 -14.78 -1.43
C TYR A 77 -15.50 -16.25 -1.02
N ASP A 78 -14.29 -16.76 -1.10
CA ASP A 78 -13.92 -18.14 -0.80
C ASP A 78 -13.35 -18.31 0.61
N GLY A 79 -12.86 -17.22 1.23
CA GLY A 79 -12.30 -17.25 2.57
C GLY A 79 -11.88 -15.89 3.08
N VAL A 80 -11.34 -15.91 4.29
CA VAL A 80 -10.78 -14.74 4.97
C VAL A 80 -9.33 -15.00 5.31
N ILE A 81 -8.46 -14.04 5.00
CA ILE A 81 -7.10 -13.98 5.52
C ILE A 81 -7.09 -12.99 6.66
N GLU A 82 -6.69 -13.44 7.83
CA GLU A 82 -6.39 -12.59 8.97
C GLU A 82 -4.88 -12.44 9.09
N PHE A 83 -4.41 -11.22 9.32
CA PHE A 83 -2.98 -10.97 9.47
C PHE A 83 -2.69 -9.83 10.43
N ILE A 84 -1.46 -9.82 10.94
CA ILE A 84 -0.97 -8.85 11.91
C ILE A 84 0.23 -8.13 11.31
N THR A 85 0.26 -6.79 11.47
CA THR A 85 1.38 -5.97 11.07
C THR A 85 1.99 -5.21 12.26
N ASP A 86 3.27 -4.87 12.15
CA ASP A 86 3.99 -4.05 13.13
C ASP A 86 3.62 -2.56 13.05
N LYS A 87 2.95 -2.15 11.97
CA LYS A 87 2.51 -0.77 11.72
C LYS A 87 1.20 -0.72 10.95
N GLU A 88 0.53 0.40 11.06
CA GLU A 88 -0.67 0.67 10.30
C GLU A 88 -0.41 0.64 8.78
N LEU A 89 -1.32 0.00 8.03
CA LEU A 89 -1.31 0.04 6.58
C LEU A 89 -1.73 1.44 6.11
N ASP A 90 -0.81 2.11 5.45
CA ASP A 90 -0.94 3.50 5.07
C ASP A 90 -1.31 3.63 3.59
N GLY A 91 -2.45 3.09 3.22
CA GLY A 91 -3.01 3.19 1.87
C GLY A 91 -4.42 3.75 1.87
N ARG A 92 -4.78 4.49 0.83
CA ARG A 92 -6.19 4.84 0.58
C ARG A 92 -6.99 3.59 0.20
N GLN A 93 -6.34 2.69 -0.50
CA GLN A 93 -6.83 1.36 -0.81
C GLN A 93 -5.69 0.36 -0.59
N ASN A 94 -5.97 -0.69 0.15
CA ASN A 94 -5.05 -1.79 0.39
C ASN A 94 -5.58 -3.03 -0.33
N ILE A 95 -4.76 -3.59 -1.21
CA ILE A 95 -5.09 -4.77 -2.02
C ILE A 95 -4.15 -5.90 -1.62
N LEU A 96 -4.69 -7.09 -1.39
CA LEU A 96 -3.90 -8.28 -1.16
C LEU A 96 -3.89 -9.14 -2.44
N ARG A 97 -2.71 -9.60 -2.83
CA ARG A 97 -2.50 -10.53 -3.94
C ARG A 97 -1.65 -11.70 -3.48
N GLY A 98 -2.02 -12.89 -3.90
CA GLY A 98 -1.27 -14.11 -3.64
C GLY A 98 -0.98 -14.90 -4.91
N SER A 99 0.18 -15.53 -4.95
CA SER A 99 0.64 -16.38 -6.06
C SER A 99 1.43 -17.58 -5.55
N TYR A 100 1.58 -18.63 -6.36
CA TYR A 100 2.54 -19.71 -6.11
C TYR A 100 3.98 -19.26 -6.40
N LYS A 101 4.16 -18.19 -7.17
CA LYS A 101 5.49 -17.63 -7.46
C LYS A 101 5.89 -16.62 -6.39
N ARG A 102 7.17 -16.61 -6.04
CA ARG A 102 7.76 -15.67 -5.11
C ARG A 102 8.22 -14.38 -5.79
N ASN A 103 8.42 -13.35 -4.98
CA ASN A 103 9.05 -12.07 -5.37
C ASN A 103 8.33 -11.33 -6.50
N LEU A 104 7.01 -11.52 -6.65
CA LEU A 104 6.22 -10.77 -7.60
C LEU A 104 6.03 -9.33 -7.11
N SER A 105 6.15 -8.39 -8.04
CA SER A 105 5.83 -6.98 -7.83
C SER A 105 4.37 -6.69 -8.20
N TYR A 106 3.88 -5.50 -7.85
CA TYR A 106 2.56 -5.05 -8.27
C TYR A 106 2.39 -5.03 -9.79
N ASN A 107 3.44 -4.63 -10.52
CA ASN A 107 3.42 -4.60 -11.98
C ASN A 107 3.27 -5.99 -12.60
N ASP A 108 3.86 -7.02 -11.99
CA ASP A 108 3.73 -8.39 -12.48
C ASP A 108 2.27 -8.85 -12.42
N PHE A 109 1.55 -8.49 -11.36
CA PHE A 109 0.13 -8.82 -11.21
C PHE A 109 -0.79 -8.02 -12.14
N ILE A 110 -0.42 -6.79 -12.52
CA ILE A 110 -1.20 -6.00 -13.48
C ILE A 110 -1.00 -6.48 -14.90
N THR A 111 0.24 -6.81 -15.26
CA THR A 111 0.57 -7.25 -16.62
C THR A 111 0.10 -8.67 -16.90
N ASN A 112 -0.07 -9.48 -15.88
CA ASN A 112 -0.52 -10.86 -16.00
C ASN A 112 -1.42 -11.27 -14.83
N ASP A 113 -2.71 -11.06 -14.97
CA ASP A 113 -3.73 -11.40 -13.96
C ASP A 113 -3.77 -12.91 -13.63
N SER A 114 -3.31 -13.79 -14.55
CA SER A 114 -3.26 -15.22 -14.28
C SER A 114 -2.23 -15.62 -13.22
N LEU A 115 -1.32 -14.72 -12.85
CA LEU A 115 -0.38 -14.94 -11.74
C LEU A 115 -1.06 -14.80 -10.38
N ALA A 116 -2.17 -14.05 -10.30
CA ALA A 116 -2.92 -13.85 -9.07
C ALA A 116 -3.89 -15.02 -8.84
N ILE A 117 -3.53 -15.91 -7.94
CA ILE A 117 -4.37 -17.03 -7.52
C ILE A 117 -5.33 -16.61 -6.44
N LEU A 118 -4.91 -15.68 -5.61
CA LEU A 118 -5.67 -15.14 -4.50
C LEU A 118 -5.73 -13.62 -4.63
N ILE A 119 -6.95 -13.09 -4.62
CA ILE A 119 -7.22 -11.68 -4.86
C ILE A 119 -8.14 -11.17 -3.76
N SER A 120 -7.74 -10.12 -3.06
CA SER A 120 -8.60 -9.33 -2.20
C SER A 120 -8.51 -7.86 -2.57
N TYR A 121 -9.66 -7.22 -2.74
CA TYR A 121 -9.77 -5.79 -3.04
C TYR A 121 -9.99 -4.93 -1.79
N ASP A 122 -10.35 -5.57 -0.68
CA ASP A 122 -10.65 -4.92 0.59
C ASP A 122 -9.85 -5.55 1.72
N VAL A 123 -8.91 -4.78 2.22
CA VAL A 123 -8.19 -5.10 3.47
C VAL A 123 -8.75 -4.19 4.55
N VAL A 124 -9.44 -4.79 5.51
CA VAL A 124 -10.18 -4.08 6.55
C VAL A 124 -9.41 -4.10 7.86
N PHE A 125 -9.21 -2.93 8.45
CA PHE A 125 -8.68 -2.81 9.82
C PHE A 125 -9.70 -3.37 10.82
N VAL A 126 -9.24 -4.17 11.77
CA VAL A 126 -10.08 -4.79 12.80
C VAL A 126 -9.88 -4.12 14.14
N LYS A 127 -8.63 -4.06 14.60
CA LYS A 127 -8.25 -3.45 15.89
C LYS A 127 -6.76 -3.22 15.99
N GLU A 128 -6.39 -2.40 16.95
CA GLU A 128 -5.02 -2.25 17.43
C GLU A 128 -4.92 -2.83 18.85
N MET A 129 -3.86 -3.55 19.14
CA MET A 129 -3.58 -4.12 20.46
C MET A 129 -2.08 -4.35 20.63
N ASN A 130 -1.49 -3.80 21.69
CA ASN A 130 -0.05 -3.93 22.01
C ASN A 130 0.86 -3.48 20.85
N ASP A 131 0.60 -2.32 20.27
CA ASP A 131 1.31 -1.75 19.12
C ASP A 131 1.32 -2.67 17.88
N LYS A 132 0.34 -3.57 17.77
CA LYS A 132 0.11 -4.42 16.62
C LYS A 132 -1.24 -4.10 16.00
N PHE A 133 -1.27 -4.13 14.67
CA PHE A 133 -2.43 -3.80 13.87
C PHE A 133 -3.00 -5.08 13.24
N PHE A 134 -4.25 -5.38 13.56
CA PHE A 134 -4.95 -6.57 13.11
C PHE A 134 -5.84 -6.21 11.92
N TYR A 135 -5.70 -6.97 10.85
CA TYR A 135 -6.44 -6.80 9.62
C TYR A 135 -7.11 -8.09 9.19
N LYS A 136 -8.17 -7.94 8.40
CA LYS A 136 -8.79 -9.04 7.66
C LYS A 136 -8.95 -8.66 6.18
N ALA A 137 -8.78 -9.64 5.31
CA ALA A 137 -8.99 -9.51 3.88
C ALA A 137 -9.86 -10.66 3.38
N LEU A 138 -11.01 -10.36 2.80
CA LEU A 138 -11.80 -11.37 2.12
C LEU A 138 -11.24 -11.59 0.73
N PHE A 139 -11.03 -12.84 0.36
CA PHE A 139 -10.41 -13.16 -0.89
C PHE A 139 -11.28 -14.00 -1.80
N ILE A 140 -11.01 -13.86 -3.09
CA ILE A 140 -11.52 -14.71 -4.17
C ILE A 140 -10.34 -15.53 -4.66
N SER A 141 -10.55 -16.84 -4.76
CA SER A 141 -9.57 -17.76 -5.32
C SER A 141 -9.77 -17.90 -6.82
N ASN A 142 -8.72 -17.62 -7.56
CA ASN A 142 -8.69 -17.77 -9.02
C ASN A 142 -7.91 -19.05 -9.37
N GLN A 143 -8.23 -20.15 -8.70
CA GLN A 143 -7.54 -21.41 -9.00
C GLN A 143 -7.96 -21.93 -10.37
N PRO A 144 -7.03 -22.14 -11.30
CA PRO A 144 -7.24 -23.07 -12.38
C PRO A 144 -7.43 -24.45 -11.74
N ASN A 145 -8.40 -25.21 -12.21
CA ASN A 145 -8.80 -26.53 -11.72
C ASN A 145 -7.70 -27.62 -11.74
N ASP A 146 -6.47 -27.25 -11.99
CA ASP A 146 -5.36 -28.17 -12.09
C ASP A 146 -4.66 -28.30 -10.74
N ASN A 147 -4.59 -29.53 -10.25
CA ASN A 147 -3.93 -30.03 -9.04
C ASN A 147 -2.48 -29.52 -8.88
N ILE A 148 -2.29 -28.22 -8.64
CA ILE A 148 -0.98 -27.68 -8.29
C ILE A 148 -0.79 -27.98 -6.80
N LEU A 149 -0.02 -29.02 -6.52
CA LEU A 149 0.49 -29.37 -5.19
C LEU A 149 1.53 -28.32 -4.76
N CYS A 150 1.06 -27.13 -4.41
CA CYS A 150 1.91 -26.13 -3.80
C CYS A 150 1.58 -26.03 -2.31
N ASP A 151 2.58 -26.20 -1.48
CA ASP A 151 2.43 -26.19 -0.02
C ASP A 151 2.09 -24.81 0.54
N SER A 152 2.29 -23.75 -0.22
CA SER A 152 2.08 -22.38 0.24
C SER A 152 1.75 -21.41 -0.88
N ILE A 153 0.92 -20.42 -0.56
CA ILE A 153 0.66 -19.24 -1.39
C ILE A 153 1.47 -18.08 -0.82
N TYR A 154 2.23 -17.40 -1.66
CA TYR A 154 3.02 -16.22 -1.29
C TYR A 154 2.21 -14.97 -1.54
N CYS A 155 1.95 -14.21 -0.48
CA CYS A 155 1.09 -13.05 -0.49
C CYS A 155 1.86 -11.77 -0.22
N LYS A 156 1.40 -10.67 -0.81
CA LYS A 156 1.81 -9.29 -0.50
C LYS A 156 0.59 -8.39 -0.42
N ILE A 157 0.72 -7.32 0.36
CA ILE A 157 -0.27 -6.26 0.44
C ILE A 157 0.30 -5.04 -0.27
N PHE A 158 -0.47 -4.51 -1.20
CA PHE A 158 -0.15 -3.33 -1.98
C PHE A 158 -0.96 -2.14 -1.47
N MET A 159 -0.27 -1.12 -1.00
CA MET A 159 -0.85 0.11 -0.48
C MET A 159 -0.89 1.15 -1.59
N ILE A 160 -2.09 1.41 -2.10
CA ILE A 160 -2.32 2.33 -3.21
C ILE A 160 -2.72 3.68 -2.67
N ARG A 161 -2.03 4.72 -3.12
CA ARG A 161 -2.33 6.13 -2.83
C ARG A 161 -2.50 6.91 -4.13
N MET A 162 -3.31 7.95 -4.08
CA MET A 162 -3.43 8.87 -5.20
C MET A 162 -2.11 9.66 -5.37
N PHE A 163 -1.57 9.68 -6.59
CA PHE A 163 -0.36 10.42 -6.96
C PHE A 163 0.92 10.04 -6.20
N ALA A 164 0.96 8.86 -5.58
CA ALA A 164 2.13 8.34 -4.89
C ALA A 164 2.55 6.97 -5.47
N PRO A 165 3.81 6.56 -5.28
CA PRO A 165 4.20 5.20 -5.63
C PRO A 165 3.42 4.19 -4.82
N ILE A 166 3.21 3.03 -5.41
CA ILE A 166 2.59 1.90 -4.72
C ILE A 166 3.65 1.31 -3.79
N TYR A 167 3.32 1.24 -2.52
CA TYR A 167 4.14 0.57 -1.53
C TYR A 167 3.66 -0.86 -1.33
N GLU A 168 4.59 -1.75 -1.03
CA GLU A 168 4.28 -3.16 -0.76
C GLU A 168 4.87 -3.60 0.59
N THR A 169 4.17 -4.52 1.27
CA THR A 169 4.69 -5.17 2.48
C THR A 169 5.77 -6.20 2.12
N ASN A 170 6.40 -6.80 3.13
CA ASN A 170 7.14 -8.04 2.93
C ASN A 170 6.23 -9.11 2.31
N GLU A 171 6.87 -10.06 1.62
CA GLU A 171 6.20 -11.29 1.20
C GLU A 171 6.00 -12.20 2.41
N PHE A 172 4.79 -12.76 2.56
CA PHE A 172 4.47 -13.74 3.58
C PHE A 172 3.79 -14.96 2.96
N ALA A 173 4.08 -16.12 3.53
CA ALA A 173 3.53 -17.38 3.04
C ALA A 173 2.30 -17.77 3.87
N ILE A 174 1.27 -18.25 3.19
CA ILE A 174 0.08 -18.84 3.81
C ILE A 174 0.04 -20.30 3.37
N PRO A 175 -0.01 -21.25 4.31
CA PRO A 175 -0.13 -22.67 3.95
C PRO A 175 -1.44 -22.89 3.20
N THR A 176 -1.38 -23.61 2.10
CA THR A 176 -2.58 -24.11 1.43
C THR A 176 -3.26 -25.13 2.34
N ILE A 177 -4.54 -24.94 2.60
CA ILE A 177 -5.32 -25.95 3.30
C ILE A 177 -5.43 -27.14 2.33
N SER A 178 -4.59 -28.12 2.52
CA SER A 178 -4.80 -29.43 1.88
C SER A 178 -6.13 -29.96 2.43
N ASN A 179 -7.18 -29.88 1.62
CA ASN A 179 -8.39 -30.62 1.91
C ASN A 179 -7.98 -32.10 1.91
N GLY A 180 -7.62 -32.59 3.10
CA GLY A 180 -7.41 -34.01 3.32
C GLY A 180 -8.68 -34.73 2.92
N LYS A 181 -8.61 -35.42 1.77
CA LYS A 181 -9.53 -36.50 1.41
C LYS A 181 -9.10 -37.75 2.11
#